data_62a6fe33b99442264b16cd677bb370f6
#
_entry.id   62a6fe33b99442264b16cd677bb370f6
#
_cell.length_a   1.000
_cell.length_b   1.000
_cell.length_c   1.000
_cell.angle_alpha   90.00
_cell.angle_beta   90.00
_cell.angle_gamma   90.00
#
_symmetry.space_group_name_H-M   'P 1'
#
loop_
_entity.id
_entity.type
_entity.pdbx_description
1 polymer ?
#
loop_
_entity_poly.entity_id
_entity_poly.type
_entity_poly.pdbx_seq_one_letter_code
_entity_poly.pdbx_strand_id
1 'polypeptide(L)'
;MFNFIKPKTVATVDESTLNQLFDEYHVNNQPIRHYVKGIKQQGSSLTLDLRLPDDCNPEQIHHDLSQKLHIHGVSEVNMNITLFDSTTAPKPTTKGSGSTLPKTTNAMPPVTQAAPQSDKLVTENPEPAIAKKATTQAELTPHPRIEHIIVVASGKGGVGKSTTTVNIALALQKLGKRVGVLDADIYGPSIPSMLGVAGQQPQLEHEQFVPIAAQGMPMLSIGSLLSDDTTPIAWRGAKATGALMQLYNQTNWPNLDYLVIDMPPGTGDIQLTLAQRIPVTGAVIVTTPQHIALLDAQKGIEMFRKTHIPVLGVVENMALHTCSSCGHTEAIFGEGGGDKMAAQYQVPLLGQLP
;
A
#
# COMPACT_ATOMS: atom_id res chain seq x y z
N MET A 1 -2.04 -53.53 4.66
CA MET A 1 -2.29 -53.20 3.24
C MET A 1 -2.54 -51.70 3.16
N PHE A 2 -1.52 -50.88 2.91
CA PHE A 2 -1.64 -49.45 2.77
C PHE A 2 -1.89 -49.12 1.28
N ASN A 3 -3.09 -48.62 0.95
CA ASN A 3 -3.40 -48.12 -0.37
C ASN A 3 -2.71 -46.78 -0.54
N PHE A 4 -1.66 -46.73 -1.34
CA PHE A 4 -1.09 -45.47 -1.86
C PHE A 4 -2.09 -44.85 -2.85
N ILE A 5 -2.71 -43.76 -2.45
CA ILE A 5 -3.46 -42.87 -3.35
C ILE A 5 -2.44 -42.22 -4.28
N LYS A 6 -2.49 -42.56 -5.57
CA LYS A 6 -1.70 -41.90 -6.61
C LYS A 6 -2.05 -40.40 -6.61
N PRO A 7 -1.09 -39.47 -6.67
CA PRO A 7 -1.40 -38.04 -6.80
C PRO A 7 -2.17 -37.86 -8.13
N LYS A 8 -3.30 -37.17 -8.06
CA LYS A 8 -4.02 -36.67 -9.24
C LYS A 8 -3.06 -35.80 -10.04
N THR A 9 -2.86 -36.14 -11.30
CA THR A 9 -2.20 -35.30 -12.29
C THR A 9 -2.91 -33.96 -12.31
N VAL A 10 -2.21 -32.89 -11.90
CA VAL A 10 -2.69 -31.51 -11.97
C VAL A 10 -2.78 -31.18 -13.46
N ALA A 11 -3.99 -30.93 -13.96
CA ALA A 11 -4.21 -30.53 -15.34
C ALA A 11 -3.59 -29.14 -15.55
N THR A 12 -2.59 -29.06 -16.43
CA THR A 12 -2.08 -27.80 -16.96
C THR A 12 -2.92 -27.43 -18.17
N VAL A 13 -3.32 -26.17 -18.27
CA VAL A 13 -4.01 -25.68 -19.49
C VAL A 13 -3.00 -25.67 -20.63
N ASP A 14 -3.38 -26.22 -21.77
CA ASP A 14 -2.50 -26.24 -22.91
C ASP A 14 -2.37 -24.83 -23.55
N GLU A 15 -1.24 -24.58 -24.19
CA GLU A 15 -0.90 -23.30 -24.78
C GLU A 15 -1.86 -22.92 -25.93
N SER A 16 -2.46 -23.89 -26.60
CA SER A 16 -3.41 -23.66 -27.69
C SER A 16 -4.75 -23.12 -27.17
N THR A 17 -5.24 -23.65 -26.06
CA THR A 17 -6.45 -23.21 -25.37
C THR A 17 -6.28 -21.78 -24.81
N LEU A 18 -5.12 -21.48 -24.20
CA LEU A 18 -4.80 -20.13 -23.74
C LEU A 18 -4.76 -19.12 -24.89
N ASN A 19 -4.14 -19.50 -25.98
CA ASN A 19 -4.05 -18.67 -27.17
C ASN A 19 -5.41 -18.37 -27.78
N GLN A 20 -6.29 -19.36 -27.90
CA GLN A 20 -7.65 -19.21 -28.40
C GLN A 20 -8.46 -18.27 -27.50
N LEU A 21 -8.39 -18.45 -26.18
CA LEU A 21 -9.08 -17.61 -25.21
C LEU A 21 -8.63 -16.14 -25.29
N PHE A 22 -7.33 -15.91 -25.50
CA PHE A 22 -6.78 -14.55 -25.64
C PHE A 22 -7.13 -13.89 -26.98
N ASP A 23 -7.37 -14.65 -28.02
CA ASP A 23 -7.85 -14.14 -29.29
C ASP A 23 -9.36 -13.81 -29.27
N GLU A 24 -10.14 -14.55 -28.49
CA GLU A 24 -11.57 -14.36 -28.34
C GLU A 24 -11.97 -13.24 -27.38
N TYR A 25 -11.11 -12.91 -26.40
CA TYR A 25 -11.41 -11.83 -25.43
C TYR A 25 -10.85 -10.49 -25.92
N HIS A 26 -11.75 -9.51 -26.12
CA HIS A 26 -11.38 -8.22 -26.68
C HIS A 26 -11.45 -7.10 -25.63
N VAL A 27 -10.44 -6.22 -25.66
CA VAL A 27 -10.38 -4.97 -24.91
C VAL A 27 -10.22 -3.84 -25.93
N ASN A 28 -11.12 -2.85 -25.93
CA ASN A 28 -11.12 -1.75 -26.89
C ASN A 28 -11.02 -2.20 -28.36
N ASN A 29 -11.81 -3.20 -28.74
CA ASN A 29 -11.83 -3.81 -30.09
C ASN A 29 -10.51 -4.49 -30.52
N GLN A 30 -9.60 -4.75 -29.61
CA GLN A 30 -8.37 -5.50 -29.86
C GLN A 30 -8.36 -6.77 -29.02
N PRO A 31 -7.94 -7.93 -29.55
CA PRO A 31 -7.75 -9.15 -28.77
C PRO A 31 -6.82 -8.89 -27.59
N ILE A 32 -7.15 -9.44 -26.40
CA ILE A 32 -6.34 -9.22 -25.20
C ILE A 32 -4.89 -9.70 -25.35
N ARG A 33 -4.64 -10.63 -26.26
CA ARG A 33 -3.30 -11.08 -26.65
C ARG A 33 -2.33 -9.91 -26.91
N HIS A 34 -2.77 -8.82 -27.51
CA HIS A 34 -1.94 -7.63 -27.79
C HIS A 34 -1.43 -6.96 -26.52
N TYR A 35 -2.13 -7.15 -25.43
CA TYR A 35 -1.84 -6.55 -24.14
C TYR A 35 -1.08 -7.49 -23.19
N VAL A 36 -0.99 -8.80 -23.51
CA VAL A 36 -0.22 -9.80 -22.73
C VAL A 36 1.26 -9.58 -22.96
N LYS A 37 2.03 -9.38 -21.89
CA LYS A 37 3.49 -9.22 -21.90
C LYS A 37 4.25 -10.42 -21.35
N GLY A 38 3.60 -11.20 -20.51
CA GLY A 38 4.19 -12.40 -19.92
C GLY A 38 3.12 -13.38 -19.44
N ILE A 39 3.45 -14.68 -19.53
CA ILE A 39 2.61 -15.77 -19.02
C ILE A 39 3.53 -16.70 -18.24
N LYS A 40 3.15 -17.04 -17.02
CA LYS A 40 3.82 -18.04 -16.19
C LYS A 40 2.79 -19.00 -15.63
N GLN A 41 2.96 -20.29 -15.89
CA GLN A 41 2.10 -21.34 -15.36
C GLN A 41 2.88 -22.23 -14.40
N GLN A 42 2.33 -22.46 -13.22
CA GLN A 42 2.86 -23.38 -12.22
C GLN A 42 1.74 -24.30 -11.74
N GLY A 43 1.66 -25.51 -12.30
CA GLY A 43 0.57 -26.43 -12.03
C GLY A 43 -0.77 -25.84 -12.47
N SER A 44 -1.73 -25.70 -11.56
CA SER A 44 -3.05 -25.11 -11.81
C SER A 44 -3.11 -23.59 -11.53
N SER A 45 -2.00 -22.94 -11.16
CA SER A 45 -1.91 -21.49 -10.98
C SER A 45 -1.34 -20.84 -12.24
N LEU A 46 -1.96 -19.75 -12.71
CA LEU A 46 -1.56 -18.98 -13.89
C LEU A 46 -1.31 -17.52 -13.50
N THR A 47 -0.14 -17.00 -13.85
CA THR A 47 0.19 -15.58 -13.69
C THR A 47 0.29 -14.92 -15.06
N LEU A 48 -0.46 -13.83 -15.25
CA LEU A 48 -0.47 -13.02 -16.47
C LEU A 48 0.07 -11.63 -16.20
N ASP A 49 1.02 -11.18 -17.01
CA ASP A 49 1.49 -9.80 -17.02
C ASP A 49 0.80 -9.06 -18.18
N LEU A 50 -0.08 -8.10 -17.85
CA LEU A 50 -0.88 -7.35 -18.82
C LEU A 50 -0.47 -5.88 -18.83
N ARG A 51 -0.41 -5.28 -20.04
CA ARG A 51 -0.26 -3.84 -20.20
C ARG A 51 -1.48 -3.30 -20.94
N LEU A 52 -2.42 -2.70 -20.19
CA LEU A 52 -3.74 -2.28 -20.68
C LEU A 52 -3.81 -0.76 -20.89
N PRO A 53 -4.67 -0.27 -21.81
CA PRO A 53 -4.99 1.15 -21.91
C PRO A 53 -5.66 1.67 -20.63
N ASP A 54 -5.47 2.96 -20.33
CA ASP A 54 -6.01 3.61 -19.13
C ASP A 54 -7.53 3.84 -19.16
N ASP A 55 -8.14 3.75 -20.34
CA ASP A 55 -9.58 3.87 -20.57
C ASP A 55 -10.37 2.56 -20.35
N CYS A 56 -9.71 1.43 -20.05
CA CYS A 56 -10.37 0.16 -19.75
C CYS A 56 -10.58 -0.05 -18.24
N ASN A 57 -11.47 -0.98 -17.88
CA ASN A 57 -11.69 -1.39 -16.50
C ASN A 57 -10.88 -2.67 -16.17
N PRO A 58 -9.74 -2.56 -15.43
CA PRO A 58 -8.89 -3.71 -15.12
C PRO A 58 -9.56 -4.77 -14.27
N GLU A 59 -10.48 -4.39 -13.36
CA GLU A 59 -11.17 -5.30 -12.48
C GLU A 59 -12.16 -6.19 -13.23
N GLN A 60 -12.89 -5.59 -14.20
CA GLN A 60 -13.79 -6.33 -15.07
C GLN A 60 -13.02 -7.34 -15.93
N ILE A 61 -11.88 -6.91 -16.49
CA ILE A 61 -11.01 -7.77 -17.29
C ILE A 61 -10.46 -8.93 -16.44
N HIS A 62 -10.04 -8.64 -15.21
CA HIS A 62 -9.57 -9.67 -14.27
C HIS A 62 -10.68 -10.69 -13.95
N HIS A 63 -11.89 -10.21 -13.65
CA HIS A 63 -13.03 -11.06 -13.33
C HIS A 63 -13.41 -11.98 -14.50
N ASP A 64 -13.58 -11.41 -15.70
CA ASP A 64 -14.02 -12.12 -16.88
C ASP A 64 -12.99 -13.17 -17.34
N LEU A 65 -11.71 -12.79 -17.35
CA LEU A 65 -10.64 -13.74 -17.70
C LEU A 65 -10.48 -14.83 -16.66
N SER A 66 -10.60 -14.52 -15.37
CA SER A 66 -10.54 -15.51 -14.31
C SER A 66 -11.67 -16.53 -14.44
N GLN A 67 -12.91 -16.10 -14.69
CA GLN A 67 -14.03 -17.00 -14.93
C GLN A 67 -13.77 -17.94 -16.11
N LYS A 68 -13.31 -17.39 -17.24
CA LYS A 68 -13.01 -18.20 -18.43
C LYS A 68 -11.87 -19.18 -18.19
N LEU A 69 -10.80 -18.78 -17.52
CA LEU A 69 -9.67 -19.64 -17.19
C LEU A 69 -10.04 -20.75 -16.19
N HIS A 70 -10.93 -20.47 -15.22
CA HIS A 70 -11.44 -21.49 -14.30
C HIS A 70 -12.20 -22.61 -15.00
N ILE A 71 -12.96 -22.32 -16.06
CA ILE A 71 -13.66 -23.32 -16.89
C ILE A 71 -12.66 -24.29 -17.52
N HIS A 72 -11.44 -23.83 -17.83
CA HIS A 72 -10.37 -24.63 -18.43
C HIS A 72 -9.42 -25.27 -17.40
N GLY A 73 -9.79 -25.26 -16.11
CA GLY A 73 -9.05 -25.99 -15.07
C GLY A 73 -7.96 -25.21 -14.34
N VAL A 74 -7.86 -23.90 -14.55
CA VAL A 74 -7.00 -23.02 -13.74
C VAL A 74 -7.68 -22.78 -12.41
N SER A 75 -7.03 -23.15 -11.30
CA SER A 75 -7.59 -22.96 -9.95
C SER A 75 -7.28 -21.58 -9.35
N GLU A 76 -6.20 -20.94 -9.80
CA GLU A 76 -5.77 -19.65 -9.31
C GLU A 76 -5.22 -18.80 -10.46
N VAL A 77 -5.75 -17.60 -10.62
CA VAL A 77 -5.35 -16.65 -11.66
C VAL A 77 -4.81 -15.39 -11.01
N ASN A 78 -3.54 -15.10 -11.23
CA ASN A 78 -2.88 -13.88 -10.78
C ASN A 78 -2.62 -12.97 -11.98
N MET A 79 -3.00 -11.70 -11.91
CA MET A 79 -2.78 -10.73 -12.99
C MET A 79 -2.02 -9.51 -12.51
N ASN A 80 -0.86 -9.26 -13.11
CA ASN A 80 -0.09 -8.04 -12.93
C ASN A 80 -0.47 -7.06 -14.03
N ILE A 81 -1.28 -6.04 -13.71
CA ILE A 81 -1.80 -5.10 -14.71
C ILE A 81 -1.05 -3.78 -14.60
N THR A 82 -0.48 -3.32 -15.73
CA THR A 82 0.12 -1.99 -15.87
C THR A 82 -0.71 -1.19 -16.88
N LEU A 83 -1.12 0.01 -16.52
CA LEU A 83 -1.87 0.89 -17.43
C LEU A 83 -0.92 1.79 -18.22
N PHE A 84 -1.31 2.12 -19.47
CA PHE A 84 -0.63 3.12 -20.29
C PHE A 84 -1.64 4.11 -20.89
N ASP A 85 -1.19 5.35 -21.09
CA ASP A 85 -2.00 6.42 -21.68
C ASP A 85 -2.28 6.12 -23.17
N SER A 86 -3.56 5.96 -23.50
CA SER A 86 -4.04 5.61 -24.84
C SER A 86 -3.90 6.78 -25.84
N THR A 87 -3.66 8.01 -25.36
CA THR A 87 -3.56 9.20 -26.23
C THR A 87 -2.20 9.32 -26.92
N THR A 88 -1.20 8.51 -26.54
CA THR A 88 0.19 8.57 -27.07
C THR A 88 0.58 7.43 -28.01
N ALA A 89 -0.35 6.59 -28.47
CA ALA A 89 -0.04 5.45 -29.33
C ALA A 89 0.18 5.87 -30.81
N PRO A 90 1.29 5.48 -31.47
CA PRO A 90 1.48 5.69 -32.90
C PRO A 90 0.55 4.78 -33.70
N LYS A 91 -0.14 5.36 -34.72
CA LYS A 91 -1.00 4.65 -35.67
C LYS A 91 -0.25 3.49 -36.35
N PRO A 92 -0.87 2.31 -36.52
CA PRO A 92 -0.24 1.22 -37.25
C PRO A 92 -0.16 1.51 -38.76
N THR A 93 1.03 1.53 -39.31
CA THR A 93 1.27 1.50 -40.74
C THR A 93 1.23 0.05 -41.24
N THR A 94 0.22 -0.22 -42.08
CA THR A 94 0.16 -1.42 -42.93
C THR A 94 1.15 -1.35 -44.08
N LYS A 95 1.98 -2.41 -44.22
CA LYS A 95 2.58 -2.98 -45.45
C LYS A 95 3.73 -3.89 -45.01
N GLY A 96 3.90 -5.12 -45.39
CA GLY A 96 3.74 -5.83 -46.62
C GLY A 96 4.94 -6.79 -46.68
N SER A 97 4.67 -8.04 -46.96
CA SER A 97 5.54 -9.20 -47.12
C SER A 97 6.93 -8.97 -47.71
N GLY A 98 7.94 -9.75 -47.22
CA GLY A 98 9.21 -9.94 -47.95
C GLY A 98 10.31 -10.59 -47.10
N SER A 99 10.49 -11.89 -47.33
CA SER A 99 11.58 -12.79 -46.97
C SER A 99 12.97 -12.19 -47.14
N THR A 100 13.89 -12.44 -46.24
CA THR A 100 15.20 -13.12 -46.39
C THR A 100 16.21 -12.65 -45.35
N LEU A 101 16.74 -13.60 -44.59
CA LEU A 101 18.01 -13.46 -43.83
C LEU A 101 19.22 -13.35 -44.81
N PRO A 102 20.27 -12.65 -44.43
CA PRO A 102 21.52 -13.35 -44.26
C PRO A 102 22.41 -12.93 -43.06
N LYS A 103 23.37 -13.81 -42.81
CA LYS A 103 24.35 -14.00 -41.74
C LYS A 103 25.39 -12.86 -41.58
N THR A 104 25.77 -12.70 -40.30
CA THR A 104 27.14 -12.43 -39.74
C THR A 104 28.20 -11.70 -40.54
N THR A 105 28.84 -10.68 -39.95
CA THR A 105 30.23 -10.70 -39.48
C THR A 105 30.67 -9.40 -38.80
N ASN A 106 31.59 -9.55 -37.83
CA ASN A 106 32.29 -8.56 -37.02
C ASN A 106 33.06 -7.48 -37.82
N ALA A 107 33.16 -6.28 -37.24
CA ALA A 107 34.44 -5.57 -36.98
C ALA A 107 34.22 -4.11 -36.49
N MET A 108 34.82 -3.74 -35.35
CA MET A 108 35.24 -2.38 -34.96
C MET A 108 36.67 -2.15 -35.56
N PRO A 109 37.29 -0.97 -35.61
CA PRO A 109 37.07 0.42 -35.20
C PRO A 109 37.50 1.46 -36.29
N PRO A 110 37.94 2.69 -36.11
CA PRO A 110 38.33 3.50 -34.95
C PRO A 110 37.82 4.98 -34.92
N VAL A 111 38.09 5.61 -33.78
CA VAL A 111 37.96 7.03 -33.42
C VAL A 111 38.74 7.99 -34.32
N THR A 112 38.15 9.14 -34.68
CA THR A 112 38.92 10.38 -34.94
C THR A 112 38.08 11.61 -34.58
N GLN A 113 38.69 12.51 -33.81
CA GLN A 113 38.20 13.81 -33.36
C GLN A 113 38.16 14.83 -34.50
N ALA A 114 37.17 15.71 -34.49
CA ALA A 114 37.32 17.14 -34.81
C ALA A 114 36.03 17.91 -34.50
N ALA A 115 36.10 18.91 -33.64
CA ALA A 115 35.23 20.06 -33.54
C ALA A 115 35.87 21.22 -34.34
N PRO A 116 35.28 22.44 -34.50
CA PRO A 116 33.96 22.97 -34.18
C PRO A 116 33.28 23.75 -35.31
N GLN A 117 32.03 24.13 -35.22
CA GLN A 117 31.58 25.53 -35.40
C GLN A 117 30.04 25.69 -35.24
N SER A 118 29.73 26.80 -34.62
CA SER A 118 28.48 27.40 -34.24
C SER A 118 27.44 27.57 -35.35
N ASP A 119 26.16 27.32 -35.05
CA ASP A 119 25.11 28.26 -35.39
C ASP A 119 23.90 28.14 -34.43
N LYS A 120 23.48 29.32 -33.98
CA LYS A 120 22.38 29.55 -33.01
C LYS A 120 21.05 29.31 -33.70
N LEU A 121 20.24 28.36 -33.19
CA LEU A 121 18.81 28.38 -33.29
C LEU A 121 18.22 28.27 -31.88
N VAL A 122 17.71 29.39 -31.42
CA VAL A 122 16.95 29.53 -30.18
C VAL A 122 15.60 28.84 -30.43
N THR A 123 15.43 27.65 -29.87
CA THR A 123 14.11 27.08 -29.63
C THR A 123 13.81 27.21 -28.16
N GLU A 124 12.88 28.08 -27.83
CA GLU A 124 12.29 28.20 -26.51
C GLU A 124 11.73 26.82 -26.09
N ASN A 125 12.40 26.17 -25.15
CA ASN A 125 11.81 25.10 -24.38
C ASN A 125 10.75 25.70 -23.47
N PRO A 126 9.52 25.17 -23.42
CA PRO A 126 8.58 25.55 -22.36
C PRO A 126 9.19 25.16 -21.01
N GLU A 127 9.29 26.12 -20.12
CA GLU A 127 9.70 25.91 -18.74
C GLU A 127 8.95 24.71 -18.13
N PRO A 128 9.64 23.80 -17.43
CA PRO A 128 8.97 22.73 -16.70
C PRO A 128 8.05 23.41 -15.67
N ALA A 129 6.77 23.05 -15.72
CA ALA A 129 5.76 23.47 -14.76
C ALA A 129 6.35 23.33 -13.34
N ILE A 130 6.43 24.42 -12.60
CA ILE A 130 6.94 24.50 -11.24
C ILE A 130 6.22 23.43 -10.43
N ALA A 131 6.92 22.35 -10.09
CA ALA A 131 6.45 21.37 -9.15
C ALA A 131 6.10 22.11 -7.87
N LYS A 132 4.81 22.11 -7.47
CA LYS A 132 4.37 22.73 -6.23
C LYS A 132 5.24 22.18 -5.11
N LYS A 133 6.03 23.03 -4.48
CA LYS A 133 6.89 22.69 -3.35
C LYS A 133 6.02 21.95 -2.32
N ALA A 134 6.43 20.74 -1.93
CA ALA A 134 5.70 19.98 -0.92
C ALA A 134 5.66 20.82 0.37
N THR A 135 4.47 21.01 0.92
CA THR A 135 4.25 21.72 2.18
C THR A 135 5.04 21.02 3.29
N THR A 136 5.85 21.75 4.02
CA THR A 136 6.61 21.21 5.16
C THR A 136 5.71 21.15 6.39
N GLN A 137 6.01 20.26 7.36
CA GLN A 137 5.25 20.16 8.63
C GLN A 137 5.12 21.49 9.36
N ALA A 138 6.15 22.35 9.29
CA ALA A 138 6.16 23.67 9.91
C ALA A 138 5.17 24.67 9.29
N GLU A 139 4.70 24.40 8.06
CA GLU A 139 3.74 25.27 7.36
C GLU A 139 2.29 24.82 7.57
N LEU A 140 2.06 23.67 8.24
CA LEU A 140 0.72 23.15 8.53
C LEU A 140 0.12 23.87 9.75
N THR A 141 -1.16 24.23 9.62
CA THR A 141 -1.89 24.84 10.74
C THR A 141 -2.22 23.76 11.78
N PRO A 142 -1.82 23.94 13.06
CA PRO A 142 -2.21 23.05 14.14
C PRO A 142 -3.73 22.97 14.29
N HIS A 143 -4.24 21.80 14.68
CA HIS A 143 -5.67 21.68 14.96
C HIS A 143 -6.03 22.42 16.25
N PRO A 144 -7.08 23.26 16.27
CA PRO A 144 -7.35 24.16 17.41
C PRO A 144 -7.67 23.46 18.73
N ARG A 145 -8.04 22.18 18.69
CA ARG A 145 -8.44 21.39 19.88
C ARG A 145 -7.59 20.14 20.13
N ILE A 146 -6.52 19.96 19.37
CA ILE A 146 -5.63 18.79 19.51
C ILE A 146 -4.21 19.30 19.69
N GLU A 147 -3.61 19.02 20.85
CA GLU A 147 -2.27 19.53 21.18
C GLU A 147 -1.18 18.73 20.47
N HIS A 148 -1.28 17.40 20.50
CA HIS A 148 -0.30 16.52 19.89
C HIS A 148 -0.95 15.44 19.02
N ILE A 149 -0.38 15.18 17.85
CA ILE A 149 -0.81 14.13 16.95
C ILE A 149 0.30 13.10 16.81
N ILE A 150 0.03 11.87 17.24
CA ILE A 150 0.93 10.74 17.12
C ILE A 150 0.38 9.81 16.07
N VAL A 151 1.17 9.50 15.04
CA VAL A 151 0.81 8.48 14.06
C VAL A 151 1.50 7.16 14.39
N VAL A 152 0.76 6.06 14.27
CA VAL A 152 1.30 4.71 14.40
C VAL A 152 1.30 4.07 13.01
N ALA A 153 2.48 3.70 12.54
CA ALA A 153 2.69 3.23 11.18
C ALA A 153 3.45 1.91 11.16
N SER A 154 3.30 1.18 10.07
CA SER A 154 4.05 -0.05 9.81
C SER A 154 4.37 -0.18 8.32
N GLY A 155 5.50 -0.80 8.01
CA GLY A 155 5.91 -1.04 6.64
C GLY A 155 5.07 -2.10 5.92
N LYS A 156 4.41 -3.01 6.65
CA LYS A 156 3.51 -4.06 6.12
C LYS A 156 2.34 -4.31 7.04
N GLY A 157 1.30 -4.98 6.54
CA GLY A 157 0.16 -5.45 7.33
C GLY A 157 0.51 -6.61 8.25
N GLY A 158 -0.31 -6.83 9.29
CA GLY A 158 -0.20 -8.00 10.17
C GLY A 158 0.89 -7.93 11.25
N VAL A 159 1.59 -6.80 11.44
CA VAL A 159 2.62 -6.65 12.49
C VAL A 159 2.07 -6.22 13.85
N GLY A 160 0.77 -6.03 13.98
CA GLY A 160 0.14 -5.56 15.23
C GLY A 160 0.08 -4.05 15.39
N LYS A 161 0.12 -3.29 14.27
CA LYS A 161 0.02 -1.82 14.25
C LYS A 161 -1.20 -1.31 15.04
N SER A 162 -2.41 -1.73 14.68
CA SER A 162 -3.65 -1.28 15.32
C SER A 162 -3.74 -1.72 16.79
N THR A 163 -3.24 -2.91 17.13
CA THR A 163 -3.09 -3.35 18.53
C THR A 163 -2.20 -2.39 19.31
N THR A 164 -1.07 -2.01 18.73
CA THR A 164 -0.15 -1.05 19.35
C THR A 164 -0.79 0.33 19.48
N THR A 165 -1.53 0.78 18.46
CA THR A 165 -2.28 2.04 18.46
C THR A 165 -3.26 2.11 19.63
N VAL A 166 -4.10 1.08 19.79
CA VAL A 166 -5.07 1.00 20.89
C VAL A 166 -4.37 1.00 22.25
N ASN A 167 -3.30 0.22 22.39
CA ASN A 167 -2.57 0.14 23.66
C ASN A 167 -1.86 1.46 24.01
N ILE A 168 -1.29 2.17 23.04
CA ILE A 168 -0.73 3.52 23.26
C ILE A 168 -1.82 4.48 23.73
N ALA A 169 -2.97 4.48 23.06
CA ALA A 169 -4.08 5.37 23.43
C ALA A 169 -4.59 5.08 24.85
N LEU A 170 -4.84 3.82 25.19
CA LEU A 170 -5.27 3.41 26.53
C LEU A 170 -4.19 3.70 27.60
N ALA A 171 -2.92 3.54 27.29
CA ALA A 171 -1.83 3.86 28.21
C ALA A 171 -1.76 5.37 28.50
N LEU A 172 -1.88 6.21 27.48
CA LEU A 172 -1.94 7.66 27.64
C LEU A 172 -3.18 8.09 28.44
N GLN A 173 -4.35 7.48 28.18
CA GLN A 173 -5.55 7.71 28.96
C GLN A 173 -5.35 7.32 30.45
N LYS A 174 -4.73 6.17 30.70
CA LYS A 174 -4.41 5.72 32.07
C LYS A 174 -3.45 6.67 32.81
N LEU A 175 -2.63 7.41 32.06
CA LEU A 175 -1.77 8.48 32.59
C LEU A 175 -2.52 9.82 32.80
N GLY A 176 -3.86 9.82 32.67
CA GLY A 176 -4.70 10.98 32.87
C GLY A 176 -4.78 11.95 31.71
N LYS A 177 -4.32 11.54 30.50
CA LYS A 177 -4.40 12.38 29.29
C LYS A 177 -5.75 12.25 28.61
N ARG A 178 -6.18 13.33 27.98
CA ARG A 178 -7.37 13.35 27.10
C ARG A 178 -6.94 12.84 25.72
N VAL A 179 -7.36 11.65 25.36
CA VAL A 179 -6.89 10.94 24.16
C VAL A 179 -8.06 10.68 23.23
N GLY A 180 -7.84 10.95 21.94
CA GLY A 180 -8.73 10.51 20.86
C GLY A 180 -8.02 9.50 19.96
N VAL A 181 -8.79 8.72 19.23
CA VAL A 181 -8.29 7.72 18.27
C VAL A 181 -8.92 7.94 16.91
N LEU A 182 -8.09 8.00 15.87
CA LEU A 182 -8.53 8.02 14.47
C LEU A 182 -7.99 6.77 13.75
N ASP A 183 -8.88 5.89 13.33
CA ASP A 183 -8.55 4.74 12.50
C ASP A 183 -8.58 5.17 11.03
N ALA A 184 -7.40 5.29 10.46
CA ALA A 184 -7.18 5.67 9.07
C ALA A 184 -6.86 4.47 8.16
N ASP A 185 -6.92 3.23 8.67
CA ASP A 185 -6.66 2.03 7.87
C ASP A 185 -7.90 1.67 7.02
N ILE A 186 -7.89 2.14 5.78
CA ILE A 186 -9.02 1.99 4.86
C ILE A 186 -9.24 0.53 4.45
N TYR A 187 -8.16 -0.23 4.37
CA TYR A 187 -8.22 -1.61 3.87
C TYR A 187 -8.57 -2.65 4.93
N GLY A 188 -8.44 -2.29 6.19
CA GLY A 188 -8.73 -3.19 7.30
C GLY A 188 -8.99 -2.44 8.60
N PRO A 189 -10.05 -1.58 8.65
CA PRO A 189 -10.36 -0.83 9.85
C PRO A 189 -10.68 -1.78 11.00
N SER A 190 -9.84 -1.83 12.01
CA SER A 190 -9.94 -2.81 13.10
C SER A 190 -10.17 -2.17 14.48
N ILE A 191 -9.90 -0.89 14.61
CA ILE A 191 -10.03 -0.16 15.89
C ILE A 191 -11.45 -0.25 16.49
N PRO A 192 -12.55 -0.09 15.71
CA PRO A 192 -13.91 -0.21 16.24
C PRO A 192 -14.17 -1.55 16.93
N SER A 193 -13.73 -2.65 16.30
CA SER A 193 -13.87 -4.00 16.85
C SER A 193 -13.04 -4.17 18.13
N MET A 194 -11.81 -3.66 18.15
CA MET A 194 -10.89 -3.76 19.29
C MET A 194 -11.38 -2.95 20.50
N LEU A 195 -12.07 -1.83 20.27
CA LEU A 195 -12.62 -0.96 21.31
C LEU A 195 -14.07 -1.32 21.69
N GLY A 196 -14.68 -2.34 21.05
CA GLY A 196 -16.02 -2.83 21.37
C GLY A 196 -17.16 -1.96 20.85
N VAL A 197 -16.93 -1.22 19.77
CA VAL A 197 -17.91 -0.32 19.14
C VAL A 197 -18.12 -0.62 17.65
N ALA A 198 -17.84 -1.85 17.23
CA ALA A 198 -18.08 -2.30 15.86
C ALA A 198 -19.54 -2.09 15.45
N GLY A 199 -19.78 -1.68 14.20
CA GLY A 199 -21.10 -1.41 13.65
C GLY A 199 -21.74 -0.09 14.11
N GLN A 200 -21.13 0.66 15.04
CA GLN A 200 -21.60 1.98 15.38
C GLN A 200 -21.21 2.99 14.31
N GLN A 201 -22.14 3.87 13.95
CA GLN A 201 -21.91 4.96 13.01
C GLN A 201 -21.87 6.30 13.75
N PRO A 202 -20.99 7.24 13.34
CA PRO A 202 -20.97 8.58 13.92
C PRO A 202 -22.24 9.34 13.53
N GLN A 203 -22.75 10.13 14.46
CA GLN A 203 -23.82 11.08 14.17
C GLN A 203 -23.24 12.32 13.47
N LEU A 204 -24.07 13.01 12.69
CA LEU A 204 -23.74 14.30 12.10
C LEU A 204 -24.51 15.38 12.84
N GLU A 205 -23.78 16.33 13.42
CA GLU A 205 -24.33 17.53 14.04
C GLU A 205 -23.67 18.76 13.41
N HIS A 206 -24.47 19.66 12.87
CA HIS A 206 -23.98 20.90 12.22
C HIS A 206 -22.89 20.63 11.16
N GLU A 207 -23.09 19.60 10.32
CA GLU A 207 -22.15 19.15 9.30
C GLU A 207 -20.80 18.62 9.82
N GLN A 208 -20.71 18.34 11.13
CA GLN A 208 -19.54 17.73 11.75
C GLN A 208 -19.86 16.33 12.27
N PHE A 209 -18.92 15.43 12.18
CA PHE A 209 -19.01 14.12 12.79
C PHE A 209 -18.89 14.22 14.31
N VAL A 210 -19.82 13.63 15.03
CA VAL A 210 -19.69 13.42 16.47
C VAL A 210 -18.89 12.13 16.68
N PRO A 211 -17.70 12.17 17.30
CA PRO A 211 -16.91 10.97 17.50
C PRO A 211 -17.64 9.99 18.42
N ILE A 212 -17.46 8.70 18.15
CA ILE A 212 -18.04 7.61 18.94
C ILE A 212 -17.27 7.50 20.26
N ALA A 213 -17.98 7.40 21.38
CA ALA A 213 -17.36 7.16 22.67
C ALA A 213 -16.97 5.68 22.81
N ALA A 214 -15.67 5.38 22.84
CA ALA A 214 -15.12 4.04 22.93
C ALA A 214 -14.11 3.96 24.09
N GLN A 215 -14.37 3.11 25.09
CA GLN A 215 -13.54 3.00 26.30
C GLN A 215 -13.25 4.36 26.98
N GLY A 216 -14.19 5.31 26.92
CA GLY A 216 -14.02 6.65 27.47
C GLY A 216 -13.16 7.61 26.61
N MET A 217 -12.77 7.19 25.41
CA MET A 217 -12.07 8.03 24.44
C MET A 217 -12.98 8.33 23.24
N PRO A 218 -12.93 9.55 22.66
CA PRO A 218 -13.55 9.82 21.38
C PRO A 218 -12.79 9.08 20.27
N MET A 219 -13.51 8.32 19.47
CA MET A 219 -12.95 7.53 18.38
C MET A 219 -13.72 7.77 17.09
N LEU A 220 -13.02 7.79 15.97
CA LEU A 220 -13.61 7.74 14.66
C LEU A 220 -12.80 6.79 13.76
N SER A 221 -13.50 6.06 12.90
CA SER A 221 -12.87 5.14 11.94
C SER A 221 -13.43 5.40 10.55
N ILE A 222 -12.58 5.25 9.55
CA ILE A 222 -13.02 5.24 8.15
C ILE A 222 -14.04 4.13 7.92
N GLY A 223 -13.90 2.99 8.60
CA GLY A 223 -14.85 1.89 8.57
C GLY A 223 -16.23 2.27 9.08
N SER A 224 -16.32 3.19 10.04
CA SER A 224 -17.62 3.65 10.59
C SER A 224 -18.44 4.51 9.64
N LEU A 225 -17.85 4.95 8.51
CA LEU A 225 -18.57 5.69 7.45
C LEU A 225 -19.17 4.76 6.39
N LEU A 226 -18.87 3.48 6.46
CA LEU A 226 -19.37 2.50 5.51
C LEU A 226 -20.68 1.92 5.99
N SER A 227 -21.63 1.80 5.10
CA SER A 227 -22.95 1.24 5.39
C SER A 227 -22.93 -0.29 5.56
N ASP A 228 -21.83 -0.97 5.16
CA ASP A 228 -21.71 -2.42 5.21
C ASP A 228 -20.23 -2.82 5.33
N ASP A 229 -19.89 -3.58 6.38
CA ASP A 229 -18.55 -4.11 6.65
C ASP A 229 -18.08 -5.13 5.59
N THR A 230 -18.98 -5.62 4.74
CA THR A 230 -18.72 -6.66 3.75
C THR A 230 -18.47 -6.10 2.35
N THR A 231 -18.75 -4.83 2.11
CA THR A 231 -18.56 -4.22 0.79
C THR A 231 -17.08 -3.86 0.58
N PRO A 232 -16.38 -4.47 -0.39
CA PRO A 232 -15.01 -4.10 -0.71
C PRO A 232 -14.93 -2.62 -1.10
N ILE A 233 -14.14 -1.85 -0.36
CA ILE A 233 -13.98 -0.43 -0.65
C ILE A 233 -13.03 -0.29 -1.83
N ALA A 234 -13.57 -0.04 -3.01
CA ALA A 234 -12.79 0.34 -4.21
C ALA A 234 -12.38 1.83 -4.17
N TRP A 235 -11.92 2.31 -3.00
CA TRP A 235 -11.45 3.69 -2.89
C TRP A 235 -10.02 3.79 -3.43
N ARG A 236 -9.86 4.45 -4.56
CA ARG A 236 -8.54 4.76 -5.11
C ARG A 236 -7.94 5.98 -4.40
N GLY A 237 -6.63 5.99 -4.23
CA GLY A 237 -5.81 6.93 -3.46
C GLY A 237 -6.38 8.31 -3.14
N ALA A 238 -6.79 9.09 -4.14
CA ALA A 238 -7.30 10.45 -3.93
C ALA A 238 -8.64 10.51 -3.17
N LYS A 239 -9.58 9.56 -3.43
CA LYS A 239 -10.86 9.50 -2.70
C LYS A 239 -10.65 9.07 -1.26
N ALA A 240 -9.79 8.08 -1.06
CA ALA A 240 -9.41 7.58 0.25
C ALA A 240 -8.77 8.67 1.11
N THR A 241 -7.79 9.37 0.56
CA THR A 241 -7.15 10.50 1.25
C THR A 241 -8.13 11.63 1.53
N GLY A 242 -9.03 11.95 0.58
CA GLY A 242 -10.08 12.95 0.77
C GLY A 242 -10.99 12.62 1.94
N ALA A 243 -11.46 11.38 2.04
CA ALA A 243 -12.32 10.93 3.16
C ALA A 243 -11.58 10.97 4.50
N LEU A 244 -10.32 10.55 4.56
CA LEU A 244 -9.52 10.63 5.78
C LEU A 244 -9.29 12.07 6.23
N MET A 245 -9.01 12.98 5.30
CA MET A 245 -8.90 14.42 5.61
C MET A 245 -10.23 15.00 6.07
N GLN A 246 -11.34 14.54 5.51
CA GLN A 246 -12.67 14.91 5.97
C GLN A 246 -12.91 14.44 7.41
N LEU A 247 -12.60 13.18 7.74
CA LEU A 247 -12.69 12.66 9.11
C LEU A 247 -11.83 13.45 10.09
N TYR A 248 -10.61 13.81 9.70
CA TYR A 248 -9.75 14.61 10.56
C TYR A 248 -10.28 16.02 10.79
N ASN A 249 -10.66 16.72 9.71
CA ASN A 249 -11.04 18.15 9.76
C ASN A 249 -12.49 18.41 10.18
N GLN A 250 -13.43 17.52 9.81
CA GLN A 250 -14.87 17.70 10.03
C GLN A 250 -15.39 16.95 11.26
N THR A 251 -14.52 16.38 12.06
CA THR A 251 -14.92 15.80 13.33
C THR A 251 -14.93 16.83 14.44
N ASN A 252 -16.00 16.87 15.20
CA ASN A 252 -16.14 17.71 16.39
C ASN A 252 -15.32 17.11 17.55
N TRP A 253 -14.00 17.07 17.38
CA TRP A 253 -13.10 16.60 18.44
C TRP A 253 -13.26 17.45 19.71
N PRO A 254 -13.36 16.87 20.89
CA PRO A 254 -13.21 17.62 22.14
C PRO A 254 -11.77 18.14 22.29
N ASN A 255 -11.48 18.89 23.33
CA ASN A 255 -10.09 19.27 23.62
C ASN A 255 -9.29 18.04 24.01
N LEU A 256 -8.30 17.69 23.17
CA LEU A 256 -7.44 16.52 23.32
C LEU A 256 -6.00 16.95 23.60
N ASP A 257 -5.35 16.24 24.53
CA ASP A 257 -3.91 16.30 24.68
C ASP A 257 -3.22 15.49 23.58
N TYR A 258 -3.82 14.36 23.19
CA TYR A 258 -3.30 13.50 22.13
C TYR A 258 -4.41 12.99 21.20
N LEU A 259 -4.15 13.02 19.89
CA LEU A 259 -4.85 12.23 18.90
C LEU A 259 -3.90 11.15 18.39
N VAL A 260 -4.24 9.88 18.57
CA VAL A 260 -3.47 8.75 18.06
C VAL A 260 -4.12 8.28 16.77
N ILE A 261 -3.35 8.29 15.68
CA ILE A 261 -3.83 7.93 14.35
C ILE A 261 -3.24 6.58 13.93
N ASP A 262 -4.11 5.61 13.67
CA ASP A 262 -3.74 4.32 13.08
C ASP A 262 -3.61 4.46 11.57
N MET A 263 -2.38 4.44 11.04
CA MET A 263 -2.11 4.66 9.62
C MET A 263 -2.40 3.40 8.81
N PRO A 264 -2.77 3.50 7.51
CA PRO A 264 -2.76 2.34 6.63
C PRO A 264 -1.37 1.67 6.62
N PRO A 265 -1.24 0.35 6.38
CA PRO A 265 0.07 -0.29 6.27
C PRO A 265 0.81 0.11 4.99
N GLY A 266 2.15 0.05 5.04
CA GLY A 266 3.01 0.36 3.89
C GLY A 266 3.58 1.78 3.90
N THR A 267 4.05 2.25 2.75
CA THR A 267 4.67 3.57 2.54
C THR A 267 4.18 4.22 1.24
N GLY A 268 2.93 3.95 0.88
CA GLY A 268 2.33 4.42 -0.37
C GLY A 268 1.79 5.86 -0.31
N ASP A 269 1.11 6.27 -1.37
CA ASP A 269 0.64 7.65 -1.56
C ASP A 269 -0.32 8.14 -0.47
N ILE A 270 -1.13 7.24 0.11
CA ILE A 270 -2.07 7.59 1.17
C ILE A 270 -1.32 8.00 2.43
N GLN A 271 -0.35 7.18 2.88
CA GLN A 271 0.49 7.47 4.04
C GLN A 271 1.28 8.76 3.85
N LEU A 272 1.91 8.91 2.68
CA LEU A 272 2.68 10.10 2.35
C LEU A 272 1.78 11.35 2.35
N THR A 273 0.59 11.27 1.78
CA THR A 273 -0.34 12.42 1.73
C THR A 273 -0.86 12.77 3.11
N LEU A 274 -1.21 11.79 3.96
CA LEU A 274 -1.59 12.05 5.35
C LEU A 274 -0.44 12.71 6.12
N ALA A 275 0.77 12.15 5.99
CA ALA A 275 1.97 12.70 6.61
C ALA A 275 2.30 14.13 6.15
N GLN A 276 1.88 14.55 4.96
CA GLN A 276 2.10 15.90 4.43
C GLN A 276 0.97 16.88 4.73
N ARG A 277 -0.22 16.40 5.12
CA ARG A 277 -1.41 17.27 5.31
C ARG A 277 -1.88 17.39 6.76
N ILE A 278 -1.46 16.48 7.63
CA ILE A 278 -1.79 16.50 9.06
C ILE A 278 -0.55 16.99 9.82
N PRO A 279 -0.69 17.94 10.77
CA PRO A 279 0.42 18.45 11.56
C PRO A 279 0.85 17.42 12.61
N VAL A 280 1.62 16.41 12.18
CA VAL A 280 2.04 15.28 12.99
C VAL A 280 3.16 15.68 13.93
N THR A 281 2.97 15.46 15.23
CA THR A 281 4.00 15.70 16.27
C THR A 281 5.11 14.64 16.20
N GLY A 282 4.75 13.39 15.91
CA GLY A 282 5.72 12.32 15.77
C GLY A 282 5.10 10.99 15.36
N ALA A 283 5.96 10.08 14.90
CA ALA A 283 5.58 8.77 14.41
C ALA A 283 6.16 7.63 15.27
N VAL A 284 5.36 6.63 15.56
CA VAL A 284 5.78 5.34 16.14
C VAL A 284 5.75 4.29 15.04
N ILE A 285 6.86 3.57 14.87
CA ILE A 285 6.98 2.52 13.86
C ILE A 285 6.82 1.16 14.52
N VAL A 286 5.87 0.37 14.03
CA VAL A 286 5.63 -1.00 14.51
C VAL A 286 6.19 -2.00 13.51
N THR A 287 6.97 -2.94 14.00
CA THR A 287 7.57 -4.03 13.21
C THR A 287 7.55 -5.35 13.99
N THR A 288 8.02 -6.41 13.38
CA THR A 288 8.31 -7.72 13.99
C THR A 288 9.77 -8.08 13.75
N PRO A 289 10.38 -9.03 14.48
CA PRO A 289 11.79 -9.40 14.32
C PRO A 289 12.15 -9.97 12.95
N GLN A 290 11.16 -10.38 12.16
CA GLN A 290 11.36 -10.98 10.84
C GLN A 290 12.04 -10.00 9.88
N HIS A 291 13.06 -10.47 9.16
CA HIS A 291 13.88 -9.65 8.26
C HIS A 291 13.08 -8.80 7.26
N ILE A 292 12.06 -9.39 6.63
CA ILE A 292 11.20 -8.68 5.65
C ILE A 292 10.43 -7.54 6.33
N ALA A 293 9.92 -7.75 7.55
CA ALA A 293 9.21 -6.70 8.29
C ALA A 293 10.14 -5.53 8.65
N LEU A 294 11.38 -5.84 9.03
CA LEU A 294 12.40 -4.83 9.33
C LEU A 294 12.76 -3.99 8.10
N LEU A 295 12.91 -4.61 6.92
CA LEU A 295 13.16 -3.89 5.66
C LEU A 295 12.01 -2.92 5.32
N ASP A 296 10.78 -3.34 5.52
CA ASP A 296 9.63 -2.47 5.27
C ASP A 296 9.48 -1.36 6.33
N ALA A 297 9.80 -1.65 7.58
CA ALA A 297 9.85 -0.64 8.65
C ALA A 297 10.91 0.44 8.38
N GLN A 298 12.07 0.07 7.83
CA GLN A 298 13.11 1.01 7.38
C GLN A 298 12.57 1.99 6.35
N LYS A 299 11.78 1.52 5.36
CA LYS A 299 11.12 2.41 4.38
C LYS A 299 10.16 3.38 5.06
N GLY A 300 9.44 2.92 6.10
CA GLY A 300 8.57 3.77 6.92
C GLY A 300 9.35 4.89 7.62
N ILE A 301 10.46 4.57 8.28
CA ILE A 301 11.33 5.56 8.92
C ILE A 301 11.83 6.59 7.90
N GLU A 302 12.31 6.14 6.74
CA GLU A 302 12.78 7.02 5.67
C GLU A 302 11.67 7.93 5.12
N MET A 303 10.44 7.44 5.01
CA MET A 303 9.29 8.24 4.61
C MET A 303 9.05 9.39 5.59
N PHE A 304 9.03 9.10 6.90
CA PHE A 304 8.82 10.15 7.92
C PHE A 304 9.98 11.13 7.99
N ARG A 305 11.22 10.69 7.80
CA ARG A 305 12.38 11.59 7.70
C ARG A 305 12.26 12.55 6.51
N LYS A 306 11.85 12.04 5.33
CA LYS A 306 11.64 12.85 4.12
C LYS A 306 10.51 13.87 4.28
N THR A 307 9.51 13.57 5.09
CA THR A 307 8.41 14.48 5.41
C THR A 307 8.69 15.36 6.64
N HIS A 308 9.89 15.29 7.21
CA HIS A 308 10.33 16.06 8.39
C HIS A 308 9.46 15.77 9.63
N ILE A 309 8.93 14.57 9.76
CA ILE A 309 8.20 14.09 10.94
C ILE A 309 9.18 13.32 11.85
N PRO A 310 9.32 13.73 13.11
CA PRO A 310 10.15 12.99 14.07
C PRO A 310 9.66 11.55 14.24
N VAL A 311 10.58 10.58 14.14
CA VAL A 311 10.29 9.20 14.55
C VAL A 311 10.56 9.09 16.04
N LEU A 312 9.49 8.95 16.83
CA LEU A 312 9.55 8.83 18.30
C LEU A 312 10.24 7.54 18.72
N GLY A 313 10.12 6.50 17.92
CA GLY A 313 10.80 5.23 18.13
C GLY A 313 10.12 4.07 17.43
N VAL A 314 10.69 2.88 17.69
CA VAL A 314 10.26 1.61 17.13
C VAL A 314 9.66 0.74 18.23
N VAL A 315 8.57 0.05 17.92
CA VAL A 315 8.00 -1.04 18.73
C VAL A 315 8.22 -2.34 17.96
N GLU A 316 8.95 -3.27 18.55
CA GLU A 316 9.13 -4.62 18.02
C GLU A 316 8.08 -5.54 18.65
N ASN A 317 7.04 -5.84 17.89
CA ASN A 317 5.96 -6.72 18.32
C ASN A 317 6.24 -8.17 17.93
N MET A 318 5.64 -9.14 18.65
CA MET A 318 5.89 -10.57 18.48
C MET A 318 7.39 -10.90 18.67
N ALA A 319 8.07 -10.16 19.54
CA ALA A 319 9.50 -10.34 19.81
C ALA A 319 9.76 -11.59 20.64
N LEU A 320 8.86 -11.90 21.57
CA LEU A 320 8.98 -12.97 22.52
C LEU A 320 7.69 -13.79 22.59
N HIS A 321 7.84 -15.10 22.73
CA HIS A 321 6.74 -16.00 23.06
C HIS A 321 6.99 -16.64 24.42
N THR A 322 6.00 -16.55 25.30
CA THR A 322 6.07 -17.25 26.61
C THR A 322 5.12 -18.45 26.57
N CYS A 323 5.68 -19.62 26.72
CA CYS A 323 4.92 -20.87 26.75
C CYS A 323 3.93 -20.86 27.92
N SER A 324 2.65 -21.01 27.65
CA SER A 324 1.58 -21.03 28.66
C SER A 324 1.67 -22.25 29.64
N SER A 325 2.36 -23.32 29.21
CA SER A 325 2.47 -24.55 29.98
C SER A 325 3.63 -24.52 30.97
N CYS A 326 4.82 -24.03 30.56
CA CYS A 326 6.04 -24.11 31.41
C CYS A 326 6.69 -22.74 31.69
N GLY A 327 6.17 -21.65 31.14
CA GLY A 327 6.69 -20.30 31.32
C GLY A 327 8.02 -20.03 30.59
N HIS A 328 8.53 -20.97 29.79
CA HIS A 328 9.72 -20.74 28.97
C HIS A 328 9.48 -19.62 27.97
N THR A 329 10.41 -18.68 27.87
CA THR A 329 10.35 -17.56 26.95
C THR A 329 11.39 -17.74 25.86
N GLU A 330 10.96 -17.60 24.60
CA GLU A 330 11.79 -17.76 23.40
C GLU A 330 11.44 -16.75 22.32
N ALA A 331 12.41 -16.41 21.48
CA ALA A 331 12.25 -15.51 20.34
C ALA A 331 11.98 -16.31 19.05
N ILE A 332 10.71 -16.68 18.82
CA ILE A 332 10.31 -17.55 17.68
C ILE A 332 10.68 -16.94 16.33
N PHE A 333 10.61 -15.63 16.19
CA PHE A 333 10.83 -14.92 14.92
C PHE A 333 12.22 -14.30 14.80
N GLY A 334 13.16 -14.63 15.72
CA GLY A 334 14.51 -14.09 15.76
C GLY A 334 14.69 -12.99 16.81
N GLU A 335 15.93 -12.59 17.07
CA GLU A 335 16.31 -11.67 18.11
C GLU A 335 17.08 -10.44 17.60
N GLY A 336 16.88 -9.30 18.27
CA GLY A 336 17.69 -8.09 18.10
C GLY A 336 17.52 -7.39 16.75
N GLY A 337 16.47 -7.69 16.00
CA GLY A 337 16.17 -7.02 14.72
C GLY A 337 15.77 -5.57 14.94
N GLY A 338 14.89 -5.33 15.91
CA GLY A 338 14.44 -3.99 16.29
C GLY A 338 15.57 -3.15 16.87
N ASP A 339 16.43 -3.73 17.73
CA ASP A 339 17.59 -3.05 18.31
C ASP A 339 18.58 -2.58 17.23
N LYS A 340 18.92 -3.47 16.29
CA LYS A 340 19.83 -3.15 15.18
C LYS A 340 19.26 -2.03 14.30
N MET A 341 17.98 -2.10 14.00
CA MET A 341 17.31 -1.07 13.20
C MET A 341 17.23 0.27 13.95
N ALA A 342 16.87 0.26 15.23
CA ALA A 342 16.82 1.43 16.09
C ALA A 342 18.21 2.11 16.18
N ALA A 343 19.26 1.33 16.38
CA ALA A 343 20.64 1.82 16.38
C ALA A 343 21.07 2.39 15.01
N GLN A 344 20.77 1.69 13.93
CA GLN A 344 21.10 2.13 12.57
C GLN A 344 20.46 3.48 12.23
N TYR A 345 19.21 3.67 12.63
CA TYR A 345 18.45 4.89 12.34
C TYR A 345 18.52 5.93 13.47
N GLN A 346 19.27 5.65 14.53
CA GLN A 346 19.40 6.56 15.69
C GLN A 346 18.03 6.98 16.25
N VAL A 347 17.12 6.02 16.36
CA VAL A 347 15.81 6.18 16.97
C VAL A 347 15.68 5.24 18.16
N PRO A 348 14.89 5.56 19.22
CA PRO A 348 14.71 4.67 20.36
C PRO A 348 14.00 3.37 19.98
N LEU A 349 14.40 2.24 20.56
CA LEU A 349 13.53 1.08 20.69
C LEU A 349 12.61 1.33 21.90
N LEU A 350 11.31 1.56 21.65
CA LEU A 350 10.33 1.89 22.70
C LEU A 350 9.94 0.68 23.53
N GLY A 351 10.01 -0.50 22.93
CA GLY A 351 9.73 -1.74 23.61
C GLY A 351 9.66 -2.95 22.69
N GLN A 352 9.78 -4.11 23.31
CA GLN A 352 9.57 -5.42 22.69
C GLN A 352 8.33 -6.04 23.31
N LEU A 353 7.36 -6.39 22.48
CA LEU A 353 6.08 -6.96 22.92
C LEU A 353 6.01 -8.44 22.55
N PRO A 354 5.30 -9.25 23.36
CA PRO A 354 5.07 -10.66 23.07
C PRO A 354 4.16 -10.91 21.86
#